data_9e4250b0c6b070c9113d7759cd15b222
#
_entry.id   9e4250b0c6b070c9113d7759cd15b222
#
_cell.length_a   1.000
_cell.length_b   1.000
_cell.length_c   1.000
_cell.angle_alpha   90.00
_cell.angle_beta   90.00
_cell.angle_gamma   90.00
#
_symmetry.space_group_name_H-M   'P 1'
#
loop_
_entity.id
_entity.type
_entity.pdbx_description
1 polymer ?
#
loop_
_entity_poly.entity_id
_entity_poly.type
_entity_poly.pdbx_seq_one_letter_code
_entity_poly.pdbx_strand_id
1 'polypeptide(L)'
;MPAFDYIRDGNAIYERSFAIIRAEADLSRFSEAEADVAVRMIHACGQVEAAQKFVFSPGFVEAARTALISGAPIFCDAEMVAHGVTRARLPAKNDVVCTLRDPRTAALAEKIGNTRSAAALELWGDRLEGAVVAIGNAPTALFYLHDMLDKGAPRPAAIIGMPVGFVGAAESKEALAESRHNIPFAIVRGRMGGSALTAACVNALARAGL
;
A
#
# COMPACT_ATOMS: atom_id res chain seq x y z
N MET A 1 24.79 30.15 19.67
CA MET A 1 24.64 29.61 18.29
C MET A 1 24.00 28.22 18.38
N PRO A 2 23.15 27.81 17.46
CA PRO A 2 22.66 26.42 17.47
C PRO A 2 23.86 25.46 17.31
N ALA A 3 23.83 24.34 18.06
CA ALA A 3 24.92 23.36 18.07
C ALA A 3 25.06 22.62 16.72
N PHE A 4 23.99 22.62 15.88
CA PHE A 4 23.97 21.94 14.59
C PHE A 4 23.40 22.87 13.51
N ASP A 5 23.99 22.79 12.31
CA ASP A 5 23.44 23.40 11.11
C ASP A 5 22.57 22.38 10.34
N TYR A 6 21.26 22.66 10.26
CA TYR A 6 20.30 21.80 9.55
C TYR A 6 19.13 22.62 8.99
N ILE A 7 18.49 22.11 7.96
CA ILE A 7 17.29 22.72 7.37
C ILE A 7 16.13 22.57 8.35
N ARG A 8 15.45 23.69 8.66
CA ARG A 8 14.32 23.73 9.60
C ARG A 8 12.96 23.85 8.93
N ASP A 9 12.94 24.17 7.64
CA ASP A 9 11.72 24.22 6.85
C ASP A 9 11.38 22.84 6.31
N GLY A 10 10.20 22.32 6.68
CA GLY A 10 9.77 20.97 6.31
C GLY A 10 9.54 20.81 4.80
N ASN A 11 9.06 21.84 4.09
CA ASN A 11 8.86 21.78 2.64
C ASN A 11 10.21 21.75 1.93
N ALA A 12 11.16 22.61 2.34
CA ALA A 12 12.51 22.59 1.79
C ALA A 12 13.22 21.24 2.00
N ILE A 13 12.97 20.56 3.13
CA ILE A 13 13.48 19.20 3.38
C ILE A 13 12.87 18.20 2.38
N TYR A 14 11.55 18.25 2.14
CA TYR A 14 10.89 17.36 1.18
C TYR A 14 11.41 17.59 -0.24
N GLU A 15 11.46 18.83 -0.70
CA GLU A 15 11.94 19.20 -2.04
C GLU A 15 13.38 18.71 -2.26
N ARG A 16 14.26 18.96 -1.30
CA ARG A 16 15.66 18.51 -1.38
C ARG A 16 15.77 17.00 -1.35
N SER A 17 15.01 16.31 -0.49
CA SER A 17 15.00 14.85 -0.42
C SER A 17 14.55 14.23 -1.73
N PHE A 18 13.47 14.74 -2.31
CA PHE A 18 12.96 14.22 -3.58
C PHE A 18 13.89 14.52 -4.77
N ALA A 19 14.54 15.68 -4.78
CA ALA A 19 15.56 16.00 -5.78
C ALA A 19 16.75 15.02 -5.72
N ILE A 20 17.24 14.70 -4.51
CA ILE A 20 18.29 13.71 -4.31
C ILE A 20 17.85 12.33 -4.79
N ILE A 21 16.65 11.87 -4.37
CA ILE A 21 16.13 10.56 -4.78
C ILE A 21 16.02 10.46 -6.30
N ARG A 22 15.51 11.51 -6.98
CA ARG A 22 15.39 11.53 -8.43
C ARG A 22 16.75 11.54 -9.15
N ALA A 23 17.79 12.09 -8.53
CA ALA A 23 19.14 12.10 -9.09
C ALA A 23 19.88 10.76 -8.91
N GLU A 24 19.56 10.01 -7.85
CA GLU A 24 20.29 8.80 -7.47
C GLU A 24 19.56 7.50 -7.86
N ALA A 25 18.21 7.49 -7.86
CA ALA A 25 17.43 6.28 -8.15
C ALA A 25 17.28 6.09 -9.68
N ASP A 26 17.41 4.84 -10.13
CA ASP A 26 17.01 4.47 -11.49
C ASP A 26 15.48 4.37 -11.59
N LEU A 27 14.87 5.41 -12.15
CA LEU A 27 13.43 5.52 -12.35
C LEU A 27 13.04 5.34 -13.83
N SER A 28 13.99 5.00 -14.72
CA SER A 28 13.82 4.98 -16.17
C SER A 28 12.70 4.04 -16.68
N ARG A 29 12.38 3.00 -15.92
CA ARG A 29 11.35 2.01 -16.24
C ARG A 29 9.93 2.40 -15.81
N PHE A 30 9.79 3.49 -15.09
CA PHE A 30 8.50 3.97 -14.60
C PHE A 30 7.98 5.11 -15.47
N SER A 31 6.67 5.16 -15.66
CA SER A 31 6.01 6.37 -16.12
C SER A 31 6.21 7.51 -15.11
N GLU A 32 5.97 8.75 -15.50
CA GLU A 32 6.08 9.89 -14.59
C GLU A 32 5.23 9.73 -13.33
N ALA A 33 3.99 9.25 -13.47
CA ALA A 33 3.08 9.04 -12.35
C ALA A 33 3.54 7.90 -11.42
N GLU A 34 4.12 6.83 -11.96
CA GLU A 34 4.70 5.75 -11.17
C GLU A 34 6.01 6.18 -10.49
N ALA A 35 6.83 6.99 -11.17
CA ALA A 35 8.04 7.55 -10.60
C ALA A 35 7.75 8.43 -9.37
N ASP A 36 6.68 9.23 -9.40
CA ASP A 36 6.22 10.00 -8.24
C ASP A 36 5.89 9.11 -7.04
N VAL A 37 5.19 8.00 -7.29
CA VAL A 37 4.89 7.00 -6.24
C VAL A 37 6.18 6.36 -5.72
N ALA A 38 7.08 5.95 -6.63
CA ALA A 38 8.36 5.33 -6.28
C ALA A 38 9.25 6.26 -5.45
N VAL A 39 9.38 7.54 -5.82
CA VAL A 39 10.15 8.54 -5.08
C VAL A 39 9.65 8.67 -3.65
N ARG A 40 8.34 8.69 -3.44
CA ARG A 40 7.77 8.79 -2.10
C ARG A 40 7.97 7.52 -1.28
N MET A 41 7.93 6.35 -1.92
CA MET A 41 8.24 5.08 -1.27
C MET A 41 9.72 5.00 -0.88
N ILE A 42 10.64 5.44 -1.76
CA ILE A 42 12.08 5.53 -1.47
C ILE A 42 12.32 6.47 -0.29
N HIS A 43 11.68 7.65 -0.29
CA HIS A 43 11.78 8.58 0.83
C HIS A 43 11.39 7.95 2.19
N ALA A 44 10.38 7.06 2.19
CA ALA A 44 9.92 6.39 3.41
C ALA A 44 10.86 5.30 3.91
N CYS A 45 11.69 4.69 3.06
CA CYS A 45 12.63 3.64 3.46
C CYS A 45 14.11 4.08 3.46
N GLY A 46 14.43 5.22 2.83
CA GLY A 46 15.80 5.74 2.73
C GLY A 46 16.74 4.88 1.86
N GLN A 47 16.21 4.08 0.93
CA GLN A 47 16.96 3.15 0.09
C GLN A 47 16.62 3.36 -1.39
N VAL A 48 17.52 3.99 -2.14
CA VAL A 48 17.31 4.27 -3.58
C VAL A 48 17.24 2.99 -4.41
N GLU A 49 17.97 1.95 -4.01
CA GLU A 49 18.01 0.64 -4.66
C GLU A 49 16.65 -0.11 -4.55
N ALA A 50 15.80 0.30 -3.63
CA ALA A 50 14.47 -0.26 -3.49
C ALA A 50 13.63 -0.09 -4.77
N ALA A 51 13.91 0.93 -5.57
CA ALA A 51 13.28 1.16 -6.87
C ALA A 51 13.31 -0.10 -7.76
N GLN A 52 14.40 -0.86 -7.75
CA GLN A 52 14.56 -2.08 -8.55
C GLN A 52 13.56 -3.19 -8.19
N LYS A 53 12.98 -3.13 -6.98
CA LYS A 53 12.02 -4.12 -6.46
C LYS A 53 10.56 -3.70 -6.59
N PHE A 54 10.30 -2.43 -6.90
CA PHE A 54 8.93 -1.94 -7.05
C PHE A 54 8.34 -2.45 -8.37
N VAL A 55 7.11 -2.91 -8.33
CA VAL A 55 6.35 -3.31 -9.52
C VAL A 55 4.98 -2.68 -9.43
N PHE A 56 4.63 -1.94 -10.48
CA PHE A 56 3.29 -1.43 -10.70
C PHE A 56 2.70 -2.16 -11.90
N SER A 57 1.49 -2.71 -11.76
CA SER A 57 0.79 -3.27 -12.92
C SER A 57 0.28 -2.14 -13.82
N PRO A 58 0.06 -2.40 -15.12
CA PRO A 58 -0.49 -1.38 -16.02
C PRO A 58 -1.78 -0.76 -15.47
N GLY A 59 -1.86 0.56 -15.45
CA GLY A 59 -3.04 1.31 -15.00
C GLY A 59 -3.22 1.39 -13.47
N PHE A 60 -2.29 0.87 -12.66
CA PHE A 60 -2.42 0.88 -11.21
C PHE A 60 -2.60 2.28 -10.63
N VAL A 61 -1.74 3.22 -11.01
CA VAL A 61 -1.77 4.59 -10.45
C VAL A 61 -3.08 5.29 -10.80
N GLU A 62 -3.53 5.13 -12.03
CA GLU A 62 -4.78 5.72 -12.52
C GLU A 62 -6.00 5.12 -11.78
N ALA A 63 -6.10 3.80 -11.72
CA ALA A 63 -7.20 3.11 -11.05
C ALA A 63 -7.29 3.49 -9.56
N ALA A 64 -6.15 3.48 -8.86
CA ALA A 64 -6.11 3.83 -7.45
C ALA A 64 -6.47 5.31 -7.20
N ARG A 65 -5.92 6.25 -8.00
CA ARG A 65 -6.26 7.69 -7.90
C ARG A 65 -7.74 7.95 -8.18
N THR A 66 -8.28 7.34 -9.24
CA THR A 66 -9.70 7.47 -9.60
C THR A 66 -10.59 6.98 -8.45
N ALA A 67 -10.30 5.83 -7.87
CA ALA A 67 -11.03 5.31 -6.73
C ALA A 67 -10.97 6.27 -5.52
N LEU A 68 -9.77 6.78 -5.19
CA LEU A 68 -9.62 7.73 -4.08
C LEU A 68 -10.39 9.04 -4.32
N ILE A 69 -10.33 9.60 -5.52
CA ILE A 69 -11.07 10.82 -5.90
C ILE A 69 -12.58 10.58 -5.79
N SER A 70 -13.06 9.40 -6.13
CA SER A 70 -14.46 9.00 -6.03
C SER A 70 -14.92 8.72 -4.58
N GLY A 71 -14.03 8.86 -3.58
CA GLY A 71 -14.37 8.64 -2.17
C GLY A 71 -14.29 7.19 -1.72
N ALA A 72 -13.68 6.29 -2.50
CA ALA A 72 -13.53 4.89 -2.14
C ALA A 72 -12.84 4.72 -0.78
N PRO A 73 -13.23 3.72 0.04
CA PRO A 73 -12.55 3.41 1.28
C PRO A 73 -11.17 2.81 1.02
N ILE A 74 -10.28 2.96 2.01
CA ILE A 74 -8.95 2.34 2.04
C ILE A 74 -8.98 1.29 3.13
N PHE A 75 -8.89 0.01 2.74
CA PHE A 75 -8.83 -1.10 3.68
C PHE A 75 -7.40 -1.49 3.99
N CYS A 76 -7.05 -1.52 5.27
CA CYS A 76 -5.70 -1.79 5.75
C CYS A 76 -5.67 -3.09 6.56
N ASP A 77 -4.64 -3.93 6.35
CA ASP A 77 -4.43 -5.16 7.13
C ASP A 77 -3.88 -4.91 8.53
N ALA A 78 -3.30 -3.74 8.78
CA ALA A 78 -2.67 -3.40 10.05
C ALA A 78 -2.91 -1.94 10.45
N GLU A 79 -2.99 -1.71 11.77
CA GLU A 79 -3.14 -0.37 12.34
C GLU A 79 -1.98 0.57 11.93
N MET A 80 -0.76 0.04 11.82
CA MET A 80 0.39 0.83 11.37
C MET A 80 0.21 1.38 9.95
N VAL A 81 -0.40 0.60 9.04
CA VAL A 81 -0.73 1.09 7.69
C VAL A 81 -1.78 2.18 7.79
N ALA A 82 -2.88 1.91 8.51
CA ALA A 82 -3.99 2.85 8.65
C ALA A 82 -3.57 4.19 9.29
N HIS A 83 -2.72 4.15 10.31
CA HIS A 83 -2.17 5.36 10.97
C HIS A 83 -1.12 6.07 10.12
N GLY A 84 -0.41 5.36 9.23
CA GLY A 84 0.55 5.94 8.29
C GLY A 84 -0.11 6.73 7.15
N VAL A 85 -1.40 6.52 6.88
CA VAL A 85 -2.15 7.28 5.88
C VAL A 85 -2.44 8.68 6.39
N THR A 86 -1.96 9.68 5.68
CA THR A 86 -2.16 11.11 6.01
C THR A 86 -3.56 11.55 5.56
N ARG A 87 -4.54 11.43 6.44
CA ARG A 87 -5.96 11.70 6.13
C ARG A 87 -6.21 13.08 5.54
N ALA A 88 -5.47 14.10 5.99
CA ALA A 88 -5.58 15.47 5.47
C ALA A 88 -5.17 15.61 3.98
N ARG A 89 -4.52 14.60 3.42
CA ARG A 89 -4.11 14.57 2.00
C ARG A 89 -5.06 13.79 1.10
N LEU A 90 -6.01 13.08 1.68
CA LEU A 90 -6.97 12.29 0.91
C LEU A 90 -7.87 13.24 0.08
N PRO A 91 -8.13 12.93 -1.20
CA PRO A 91 -8.81 13.83 -2.11
C PRO A 91 -10.32 13.97 -1.84
N ALA A 92 -10.88 13.04 -1.07
CA ALA A 92 -12.26 13.02 -0.66
C ALA A 92 -12.37 12.62 0.82
N LYS A 93 -13.59 12.43 1.32
CA LYS A 93 -13.83 11.88 2.67
C LYS A 93 -13.66 10.35 2.65
N ASN A 94 -12.44 9.88 2.29
CA ASN A 94 -12.15 8.46 2.22
C ASN A 94 -12.04 7.87 3.63
N ASP A 95 -12.81 6.82 3.90
CA ASP A 95 -12.64 6.04 5.11
C ASP A 95 -11.32 5.28 5.07
N VAL A 96 -10.53 5.32 6.15
CA VAL A 96 -9.35 4.46 6.33
C VAL A 96 -9.68 3.45 7.42
N VAL A 97 -9.85 2.20 7.01
CA VAL A 97 -10.43 1.14 7.83
C VAL A 97 -9.42 0.04 8.09
N CYS A 98 -9.24 -0.31 9.36
CA CYS A 98 -8.52 -1.51 9.79
C CYS A 98 -9.41 -2.29 10.75
N THR A 99 -9.75 -3.52 10.40
CA THR A 99 -10.63 -4.41 11.18
C THR A 99 -9.88 -5.42 12.02
N LEU A 100 -8.54 -5.30 12.09
CA LEU A 100 -7.69 -6.24 12.85
C LEU A 100 -8.05 -6.32 14.35
N ARG A 101 -8.52 -5.20 14.92
CA ARG A 101 -8.92 -5.11 16.34
C ARG A 101 -10.42 -5.16 16.55
N ASP A 102 -11.21 -5.42 15.51
CA ASP A 102 -12.65 -5.62 15.68
C ASP A 102 -12.89 -6.83 16.61
N PRO A 103 -13.80 -6.72 17.59
CA PRO A 103 -14.07 -7.80 18.54
C PRO A 103 -14.43 -9.15 17.88
N ARG A 104 -14.99 -9.12 16.68
CA ARG A 104 -15.39 -10.31 15.92
C ARG A 104 -14.19 -11.04 15.29
N THR A 105 -13.05 -10.36 15.07
CA THR A 105 -11.91 -10.90 14.33
C THR A 105 -11.32 -12.15 14.95
N ALA A 106 -11.25 -12.24 16.27
CA ALA A 106 -10.70 -13.42 16.94
C ALA A 106 -11.56 -14.67 16.67
N ALA A 107 -12.88 -14.57 16.87
CA ALA A 107 -13.81 -15.68 16.61
C ALA A 107 -13.85 -16.05 15.12
N LEU A 108 -13.73 -15.07 14.21
CA LEU A 108 -13.64 -15.35 12.77
C LEU A 108 -12.36 -16.11 12.43
N ALA A 109 -11.22 -15.75 13.04
CA ALA A 109 -9.95 -16.44 12.82
C ALA A 109 -10.01 -17.92 13.19
N GLU A 110 -10.61 -18.24 14.34
CA GLU A 110 -10.88 -19.61 14.76
C GLU A 110 -11.80 -20.34 13.78
N LYS A 111 -12.91 -19.69 13.39
CA LYS A 111 -13.90 -20.26 12.47
C LYS A 111 -13.32 -20.63 11.11
N ILE A 112 -12.46 -19.76 10.54
CA ILE A 112 -11.87 -20.00 9.22
C ILE A 112 -10.54 -20.79 9.28
N GLY A 113 -10.02 -21.07 10.48
CA GLY A 113 -8.74 -21.77 10.68
C GLY A 113 -7.53 -20.98 10.12
N ASN A 114 -7.55 -19.64 10.26
CA ASN A 114 -6.51 -18.78 9.69
C ASN A 114 -6.09 -17.69 10.70
N THR A 115 -5.12 -16.84 10.31
CA THR A 115 -4.63 -15.76 11.17
C THR A 115 -5.69 -14.67 11.37
N ARG A 116 -5.56 -13.88 12.44
CA ARG A 116 -6.41 -12.71 12.68
C ARG A 116 -6.32 -11.69 11.53
N SER A 117 -5.14 -11.53 10.91
CA SER A 117 -4.97 -10.62 9.78
C SER A 117 -5.76 -11.08 8.55
N ALA A 118 -5.81 -12.38 8.27
CA ALA A 118 -6.65 -12.94 7.22
C ALA A 118 -8.14 -12.78 7.56
N ALA A 119 -8.55 -13.18 8.76
CA ALA A 119 -9.95 -13.14 9.19
C ALA A 119 -10.53 -11.72 9.25
N ALA A 120 -9.69 -10.71 9.51
CA ALA A 120 -10.12 -9.32 9.52
C ALA A 120 -10.71 -8.87 8.16
N LEU A 121 -10.27 -9.47 7.05
CA LEU A 121 -10.75 -9.14 5.71
C LEU A 121 -12.23 -9.52 5.51
N GLU A 122 -12.72 -10.54 6.19
CA GLU A 122 -14.14 -10.93 6.15
C GLU A 122 -15.08 -9.79 6.53
N LEU A 123 -14.61 -8.89 7.40
CA LEU A 123 -15.39 -7.77 7.89
C LEU A 123 -15.48 -6.59 6.90
N TRP A 124 -14.77 -6.67 5.77
CA TRP A 124 -14.87 -5.65 4.72
C TRP A 124 -16.16 -5.79 3.92
N GLY A 125 -16.62 -7.04 3.73
CA GLY A 125 -17.90 -7.34 3.09
C GLY A 125 -18.04 -6.70 1.72
N ASP A 126 -19.25 -6.24 1.41
CA ASP A 126 -19.58 -5.59 0.14
C ASP A 126 -18.86 -4.25 -0.07
N ARG A 127 -18.33 -3.63 1.01
CA ARG A 127 -17.55 -2.40 0.90
C ARG A 127 -16.19 -2.59 0.22
N LEU A 128 -15.78 -3.85 -0.03
CA LEU A 128 -14.58 -4.16 -0.80
C LEU A 128 -14.72 -3.74 -2.28
N GLU A 129 -15.96 -3.67 -2.79
CA GLU A 129 -16.20 -3.25 -4.18
C GLU A 129 -15.67 -1.84 -4.44
N GLY A 130 -14.78 -1.73 -5.42
CA GLY A 130 -14.16 -0.46 -5.80
C GLY A 130 -13.23 0.16 -4.77
N ALA A 131 -12.94 -0.51 -3.65
CA ALA A 131 -12.05 -0.03 -2.60
C ALA A 131 -10.57 -0.04 -3.04
N VAL A 132 -9.73 0.70 -2.32
CA VAL A 132 -8.27 0.56 -2.37
C VAL A 132 -7.84 -0.33 -1.21
N VAL A 133 -7.20 -1.46 -1.50
CA VAL A 133 -6.69 -2.37 -0.48
C VAL A 133 -5.21 -2.11 -0.23
N ALA A 134 -4.81 -1.98 1.03
CA ALA A 134 -3.46 -1.67 1.47
C ALA A 134 -2.96 -2.70 2.50
N ILE A 135 -2.30 -3.76 2.01
CA ILE A 135 -1.73 -4.85 2.81
C ILE A 135 -0.23 -4.63 2.94
N GLY A 136 0.23 -4.24 4.13
CA GLY A 136 1.61 -3.88 4.41
C GLY A 136 2.29 -4.71 5.49
N ASN A 137 1.56 -5.59 6.16
CA ASN A 137 2.11 -6.37 7.26
C ASN A 137 2.05 -7.88 7.02
N ALA A 138 0.86 -8.45 6.79
CA ALA A 138 0.65 -9.88 6.86
C ALA A 138 0.56 -10.55 5.48
N PRO A 139 1.50 -11.44 5.11
CA PRO A 139 1.37 -12.27 3.91
C PRO A 139 0.08 -13.08 3.86
N THR A 140 -0.37 -13.57 5.03
CA THR A 140 -1.62 -14.33 5.14
C THR A 140 -2.87 -13.52 4.78
N ALA A 141 -2.86 -12.21 5.02
CA ALA A 141 -3.94 -11.33 4.56
C ALA A 141 -3.97 -11.23 3.03
N LEU A 142 -2.80 -11.14 2.38
CA LEU A 142 -2.71 -11.05 0.93
C LEU A 142 -3.13 -12.38 0.26
N PHE A 143 -2.68 -13.52 0.76
CA PHE A 143 -3.17 -14.83 0.29
C PHE A 143 -4.67 -14.98 0.49
N TYR A 144 -5.18 -14.60 1.65
CA TYR A 144 -6.60 -14.74 1.95
C TYR A 144 -7.48 -13.83 1.08
N LEU A 145 -6.99 -12.66 0.70
CA LEU A 145 -7.67 -11.81 -0.29
C LEU A 145 -7.85 -12.55 -1.63
N HIS A 146 -6.83 -13.31 -2.09
CA HIS A 146 -6.97 -14.15 -3.28
C HIS A 146 -8.04 -15.22 -3.10
N ASP A 147 -8.05 -15.91 -1.95
CA ASP A 147 -9.09 -16.92 -1.66
C ASP A 147 -10.50 -16.32 -1.66
N MET A 148 -10.66 -15.10 -1.14
CA MET A 148 -11.94 -14.39 -1.16
C MET A 148 -12.36 -14.04 -2.58
N LEU A 149 -11.46 -13.51 -3.40
CA LEU A 149 -11.72 -13.17 -4.80
C LEU A 149 -12.05 -14.42 -5.63
N ASP A 150 -11.37 -15.53 -5.38
CA ASP A 150 -11.67 -16.82 -6.02
C ASP A 150 -13.06 -17.36 -5.66
N LYS A 151 -13.57 -17.02 -4.49
CA LYS A 151 -14.92 -17.34 -4.00
C LYS A 151 -15.98 -16.32 -4.45
N GLY A 152 -15.59 -15.32 -5.23
CA GLY A 152 -16.51 -14.32 -5.77
C GLY A 152 -16.73 -13.10 -4.89
N ALA A 153 -15.82 -12.79 -3.97
CA ALA A 153 -15.88 -11.54 -3.22
C ALA A 153 -15.87 -10.31 -4.14
N PRO A 154 -16.46 -9.18 -3.71
CA PRO A 154 -16.43 -7.94 -4.48
C PRO A 154 -15.02 -7.50 -4.86
N ARG A 155 -14.87 -6.85 -6.01
CA ARG A 155 -13.54 -6.53 -6.57
C ARG A 155 -13.06 -5.16 -6.12
N PRO A 156 -11.89 -5.04 -5.48
CA PRO A 156 -11.28 -3.73 -5.22
C PRO A 156 -10.82 -3.07 -6.53
N ALA A 157 -10.76 -1.76 -6.53
CA ALA A 157 -10.24 -0.97 -7.64
C ALA A 157 -8.72 -1.13 -7.81
N ALA A 158 -8.00 -1.27 -6.69
CA ALA A 158 -6.55 -1.46 -6.69
C ALA A 158 -6.08 -2.16 -5.41
N ILE A 159 -4.95 -2.90 -5.51
CA ILE A 159 -4.31 -3.59 -4.39
C ILE A 159 -2.87 -3.10 -4.24
N ILE A 160 -2.55 -2.56 -3.07
CA ILE A 160 -1.19 -2.28 -2.62
C ILE A 160 -0.76 -3.46 -1.74
N GLY A 161 -0.06 -4.43 -2.34
CA GLY A 161 0.34 -5.67 -1.70
C GLY A 161 1.83 -5.67 -1.35
N MET A 162 2.20 -5.14 -0.20
CA MET A 162 3.60 -4.99 0.22
C MET A 162 3.88 -5.59 1.60
N PRO A 163 3.38 -6.80 1.93
CA PRO A 163 3.73 -7.40 3.20
C PRO A 163 5.24 -7.63 3.30
N VAL A 164 5.76 -7.53 4.54
CA VAL A 164 7.17 -7.73 4.85
C VAL A 164 7.37 -9.04 5.59
N GLY A 165 8.48 -9.74 5.37
CA GLY A 165 8.82 -10.89 6.18
C GLY A 165 9.59 -12.00 5.47
N PHE A 166 9.76 -13.10 6.21
CA PHE A 166 10.58 -14.24 5.80
C PHE A 166 9.75 -15.45 5.38
N VAL A 167 8.46 -15.49 5.76
CA VAL A 167 7.55 -16.61 5.48
C VAL A 167 6.35 -16.09 4.72
N GLY A 168 6.20 -16.46 3.47
CA GLY A 168 5.07 -16.11 2.62
C GLY A 168 5.10 -14.68 2.05
N ALA A 169 6.03 -13.80 2.46
CA ALA A 169 6.01 -12.40 2.01
C ALA A 169 6.36 -12.25 0.52
N ALA A 170 7.39 -12.95 0.04
CA ALA A 170 7.72 -12.94 -1.37
C ALA A 170 6.64 -13.66 -2.18
N GLU A 171 6.24 -14.83 -1.72
CA GLU A 171 5.30 -15.73 -2.40
C GLU A 171 3.92 -15.09 -2.56
N SER A 172 3.42 -14.40 -1.54
CA SER A 172 2.11 -13.72 -1.62
C SER A 172 2.09 -12.57 -2.63
N LYS A 173 3.21 -11.88 -2.80
CA LYS A 173 3.36 -10.79 -3.77
C LYS A 173 3.51 -11.31 -5.21
N GLU A 174 4.24 -12.39 -5.40
CA GLU A 174 4.30 -13.04 -6.71
C GLU A 174 2.94 -13.63 -7.09
N ALA A 175 2.21 -14.25 -6.14
CA ALA A 175 0.84 -14.69 -6.37
C ALA A 175 -0.08 -13.53 -6.81
N LEU A 176 0.08 -12.32 -6.25
CA LEU A 176 -0.66 -11.14 -6.70
C LEU A 176 -0.24 -10.74 -8.12
N ALA A 177 1.05 -10.76 -8.43
CA ALA A 177 1.55 -10.37 -9.75
C ALA A 177 1.09 -11.33 -10.86
N GLU A 178 0.88 -12.60 -10.53
CA GLU A 178 0.43 -13.66 -11.44
C GLU A 178 -1.09 -13.90 -11.41
N SER A 179 -1.81 -13.07 -10.66
CA SER A 179 -3.23 -13.27 -10.39
C SER A 179 -4.09 -13.14 -11.64
N ARG A 180 -4.98 -14.12 -11.83
CA ARG A 180 -5.99 -14.14 -12.92
C ARG A 180 -7.09 -13.06 -12.76
N HIS A 181 -7.17 -12.44 -11.59
CA HIS A 181 -8.21 -11.44 -11.32
C HIS A 181 -8.02 -10.13 -12.08
N ASN A 182 -6.80 -9.85 -12.60
CA ASN A 182 -6.51 -8.63 -13.36
C ASN A 182 -6.90 -7.35 -12.61
N ILE A 183 -6.71 -7.33 -11.29
CA ILE A 183 -6.90 -6.13 -10.47
C ILE A 183 -5.60 -5.34 -10.49
N PRO A 184 -5.64 -4.02 -10.79
CA PRO A 184 -4.43 -3.19 -10.74
C PRO A 184 -3.74 -3.27 -9.38
N PHE A 185 -2.40 -3.43 -9.38
CA PHE A 185 -1.66 -3.63 -8.14
C PHE A 185 -0.31 -2.92 -8.12
N ALA A 186 0.21 -2.73 -6.89
CA ALA A 186 1.59 -2.38 -6.60
C ALA A 186 2.18 -3.36 -5.57
N ILE A 187 3.40 -3.83 -5.83
CA ILE A 187 4.16 -4.69 -4.92
C ILE A 187 5.61 -4.24 -4.77
N VAL A 188 6.28 -4.77 -3.76
CA VAL A 188 7.74 -4.72 -3.60
C VAL A 188 8.27 -6.16 -3.59
N ARG A 189 8.97 -6.59 -4.63
CA ARG A 189 9.44 -7.97 -4.76
C ARG A 189 10.32 -8.43 -3.60
N GLY A 190 10.28 -9.72 -3.34
CA GLY A 190 11.08 -10.37 -2.29
C GLY A 190 10.54 -10.11 -0.88
N ARG A 191 11.42 -10.10 0.12
CA ARG A 191 11.06 -9.97 1.55
C ARG A 191 10.77 -8.54 1.99
N MET A 192 11.23 -7.55 1.21
CA MET A 192 11.06 -6.12 1.49
C MET A 192 9.59 -5.71 1.37
N GLY A 193 9.18 -4.76 2.20
CA GLY A 193 7.81 -4.24 2.24
C GLY A 193 7.58 -3.52 3.57
N GLY A 194 6.37 -3.59 4.07
CA GLY A 194 6.02 -3.11 5.40
C GLY A 194 5.10 -1.90 5.39
N SER A 195 4.54 -1.62 6.55
CA SER A 195 3.50 -0.60 6.73
C SER A 195 3.93 0.79 6.28
N ALA A 196 5.21 1.17 6.46
CA ALA A 196 5.72 2.47 6.05
C ALA A 196 5.71 2.64 4.52
N LEU A 197 6.19 1.63 3.77
CA LEU A 197 6.17 1.64 2.30
C LEU A 197 4.75 1.64 1.75
N THR A 198 3.87 0.82 2.34
CA THR A 198 2.46 0.74 1.96
C THR A 198 1.73 2.06 2.19
N ALA A 199 1.89 2.67 3.36
CA ALA A 199 1.31 3.97 3.65
C ALA A 199 1.90 5.09 2.78
N ALA A 200 3.21 5.03 2.46
CA ALA A 200 3.84 5.97 1.54
C ALA A 200 3.26 5.88 0.13
N CYS A 201 2.98 4.66 -0.35
CA CYS A 201 2.31 4.42 -1.63
C CYS A 201 0.90 5.06 -1.62
N VAL A 202 0.08 4.78 -0.60
CA VAL A 202 -1.26 5.42 -0.45
C VAL A 202 -1.14 6.95 -0.44
N ASN A 203 -0.21 7.51 0.32
CA ASN A 203 -0.01 8.95 0.45
C ASN A 203 0.47 9.62 -0.86
N ALA A 204 1.20 8.88 -1.71
CA ALA A 204 1.59 9.35 -3.04
C ALA A 204 0.40 9.38 -4.02
N LEU A 205 -0.47 8.35 -3.94
CA LEU A 205 -1.67 8.25 -4.76
C LEU A 205 -2.72 9.31 -4.38
N ALA A 206 -2.81 9.68 -3.09
CA ALA A 206 -3.77 10.64 -2.58
C ALA A 206 -3.53 12.07 -3.10
N ARG A 207 -2.32 12.40 -3.54
CA ARG A 207 -1.94 13.74 -4.03
C ARG A 207 -1.42 13.64 -5.47
N ALA A 208 -2.10 14.26 -6.41
CA ALA A 208 -1.59 14.44 -7.76
C ALA A 208 -0.52 15.55 -7.76
N GLY A 209 0.68 15.23 -8.27
CA GLY A 209 1.82 16.14 -8.38
C GLY A 209 2.54 16.38 -7.03
N LEU A 210 3.76 15.91 -6.95
CA LEU A 210 4.76 16.26 -5.93
C LEU A 210 5.68 17.34 -6.50
#